data_7d7dd6d9069c3355fc7af1ed0825344c
#
_entry.id   7d7dd6d9069c3355fc7af1ed0825344c
#
_cell.length_a   1.000
_cell.length_b   1.000
_cell.length_c   1.000
_cell.angle_alpha   90.00
_cell.angle_beta   90.00
_cell.angle_gamma   90.00
#
_symmetry.space_group_name_H-M   'P 1'
#
loop_
_entity.id
_entity.type
_entity.pdbx_description
1 polymer ?
#
loop_
_entity_poly.entity_id
_entity_poly.type
_entity_poly.pdbx_seq_one_letter_code
_entity_poly.pdbx_strand_id
1 'polypeptide(L)'
;YLIEDHSDDSRVGIYYYEYGSYPRKPRVVYDRKHSSINHIEISDVPETMFYNTRLFHTSGITLGLGGNAQKFAIECIKKFKEHGTLISFDVNYRANLWSGEEARACIEQILPYVDIFFCSEDTARLTFGKTGTIEEIQKSFCEDYPISVVASTERTVITPKKHNFTSIIYSAKEDKYFREEPYNNIDVVDRIGSGDAYVSGALYGYLKYKDCQKALEYGNAMAAIKHSVIGDMVSTDLEEIKGIIAEHQNTGYHSEMN
;
A
#
# COMPACT_ATOMS: atom_id res chain seq x y z
N TYR A 1 -4.15 -20.24 2.24
CA TYR A 1 -4.91 -20.62 3.44
C TYR A 1 -5.94 -19.52 3.75
N LEU A 2 -7.15 -19.91 4.07
CA LEU A 2 -8.24 -19.02 4.45
C LEU A 2 -8.57 -19.27 5.93
N ILE A 3 -8.63 -18.20 6.71
CA ILE A 3 -9.11 -18.24 8.10
C ILE A 3 -10.60 -17.94 8.07
N GLU A 4 -11.40 -18.85 8.61
CA GLU A 4 -12.85 -18.73 8.65
C GLU A 4 -13.32 -18.51 10.10
N ASP A 5 -14.24 -17.56 10.29
CA ASP A 5 -14.90 -17.31 11.56
C ASP A 5 -16.19 -18.13 11.62
N HIS A 6 -16.27 -19.05 12.58
CA HIS A 6 -17.43 -19.95 12.79
C HIS A 6 -18.27 -19.53 14.01
N SER A 7 -18.07 -18.32 14.53
CA SER A 7 -18.90 -17.81 15.64
C SER A 7 -20.33 -17.51 15.18
N ASP A 8 -21.28 -17.55 16.13
CA ASP A 8 -22.70 -17.31 15.85
C ASP A 8 -22.98 -15.87 15.36
N ASP A 9 -22.10 -14.93 15.66
CA ASP A 9 -22.17 -13.53 15.26
C ASP A 9 -21.22 -13.16 14.13
N SER A 10 -20.70 -14.18 13.40
CA SER A 10 -19.81 -13.97 12.26
C SER A 10 -20.47 -13.16 11.16
N ARG A 11 -19.78 -12.12 10.69
CA ARG A 11 -20.25 -11.28 9.59
C ARG A 11 -19.09 -10.64 8.83
N VAL A 12 -19.31 -10.38 7.55
CA VAL A 12 -18.38 -9.62 6.72
C VAL A 12 -18.52 -8.13 7.04
N GLY A 13 -17.40 -7.41 7.15
CA GLY A 13 -17.40 -5.95 7.15
C GLY A 13 -17.77 -5.43 5.77
N ILE A 14 -18.62 -4.40 5.73
CA ILE A 14 -19.12 -3.82 4.47
C ILE A 14 -18.77 -2.33 4.46
N TYR A 15 -18.51 -1.79 3.29
CA TYR A 15 -18.53 -0.36 3.07
C TYR A 15 -19.42 -0.01 1.89
N TYR A 16 -20.01 1.17 1.96
CA TYR A 16 -20.83 1.75 0.90
C TYR A 16 -20.10 2.96 0.33
N TYR A 17 -19.88 2.94 -0.97
CA TYR A 17 -19.25 4.06 -1.68
C TYR A 17 -20.29 4.77 -2.54
N GLU A 18 -20.53 6.04 -2.23
CA GLU A 18 -21.35 6.93 -3.03
C GLU A 18 -20.45 7.70 -3.98
N TYR A 19 -20.61 7.46 -5.28
CA TYR A 19 -19.89 8.18 -6.31
C TYR A 19 -20.28 9.66 -6.29
N GLY A 20 -19.29 10.53 -6.22
CA GLY A 20 -19.49 11.97 -6.30
C GLY A 20 -19.43 12.45 -7.75
N SER A 21 -20.30 13.40 -8.08
CA SER A 21 -20.19 14.22 -9.29
C SER A 21 -20.36 15.67 -8.88
N TYR A 22 -19.51 16.55 -9.43
CA TYR A 22 -19.58 17.97 -9.06
C TYR A 22 -21.02 18.51 -9.12
N PRO A 23 -21.50 19.23 -8.10
CA PRO A 23 -20.77 19.71 -6.90
C PRO A 23 -20.70 18.73 -5.71
N ARG A 24 -21.28 17.54 -5.82
CA ARG A 24 -21.27 16.53 -4.74
C ARG A 24 -19.93 15.82 -4.66
N LYS A 25 -19.37 15.78 -3.43
CA LYS A 25 -18.15 15.00 -3.16
C LYS A 25 -18.49 13.51 -2.98
N PRO A 26 -17.59 12.57 -3.36
CA PRO A 26 -17.77 11.16 -3.05
C PRO A 26 -17.80 10.97 -1.53
N ARG A 27 -18.55 9.95 -1.08
CA ARG A 27 -18.69 9.60 0.33
C ARG A 27 -18.53 8.10 0.52
N VAL A 28 -17.85 7.74 1.61
CA VAL A 28 -17.73 6.34 2.06
C VAL A 28 -18.39 6.20 3.41
N VAL A 29 -19.24 5.18 3.57
CA VAL A 29 -19.82 4.78 4.85
C VAL A 29 -19.34 3.37 5.17
N TYR A 30 -18.73 3.18 6.33
CA TYR A 30 -18.20 1.90 6.77
C TYR A 30 -19.14 1.23 7.78
N ASP A 31 -19.52 0.00 7.51
CA ASP A 31 -20.19 -0.92 8.45
C ASP A 31 -19.29 -2.13 8.69
N ARG A 32 -18.25 -1.95 9.50
CA ARG A 32 -17.26 -2.98 9.85
C ARG A 32 -17.14 -3.27 11.34
N LYS A 33 -17.91 -2.56 12.16
CA LYS A 33 -17.98 -2.81 13.59
C LYS A 33 -18.55 -4.21 13.84
N HIS A 34 -17.94 -4.96 14.74
CA HIS A 34 -18.31 -6.36 15.04
C HIS A 34 -18.26 -7.30 13.81
N SER A 35 -17.41 -7.04 12.83
CA SER A 35 -17.13 -8.00 11.75
C SER A 35 -16.12 -9.05 12.19
N SER A 36 -16.09 -10.18 11.49
CA SER A 36 -15.30 -11.37 11.83
C SER A 36 -13.81 -11.13 11.98
N ILE A 37 -13.26 -10.12 11.31
CA ILE A 37 -11.85 -9.71 11.50
C ILE A 37 -11.51 -9.32 12.96
N ASN A 38 -12.51 -8.95 13.77
CA ASN A 38 -12.30 -8.61 15.17
C ASN A 38 -12.21 -9.85 16.08
N HIS A 39 -12.49 -11.04 15.56
CA HIS A 39 -12.39 -12.31 16.29
C HIS A 39 -11.08 -13.03 16.02
N ILE A 40 -10.29 -12.58 15.03
CA ILE A 40 -9.05 -13.23 14.60
C ILE A 40 -8.00 -13.27 15.71
N GLU A 41 -7.36 -14.42 15.86
CA GLU A 41 -6.27 -14.66 16.82
C GLU A 41 -5.06 -15.31 16.14
N ILE A 42 -3.88 -15.21 16.76
CA ILE A 42 -2.65 -15.80 16.21
C ILE A 42 -2.73 -17.32 16.12
N SER A 43 -3.53 -17.96 16.97
CA SER A 43 -3.82 -19.40 16.97
C SER A 43 -4.55 -19.88 15.71
N ASP A 44 -5.21 -18.98 14.98
CA ASP A 44 -5.90 -19.30 13.74
C ASP A 44 -4.94 -19.48 12.56
N VAL A 45 -3.69 -19.03 12.72
CA VAL A 45 -2.65 -19.19 11.70
C VAL A 45 -1.89 -20.49 11.93
N PRO A 46 -1.92 -21.42 10.96
CA PRO A 46 -1.13 -22.64 11.07
C PRO A 46 0.37 -22.34 11.25
N GLU A 47 1.00 -23.02 12.19
CA GLU A 47 2.41 -22.80 12.51
C GLU A 47 3.32 -22.91 11.28
N THR A 48 3.01 -23.83 10.36
CA THR A 48 3.75 -24.03 9.11
C THR A 48 3.77 -22.83 8.20
N MET A 49 2.82 -21.90 8.30
CA MET A 49 2.82 -20.67 7.50
C MET A 49 3.97 -19.74 7.88
N PHE A 50 4.35 -19.70 9.16
CA PHE A 50 5.44 -18.84 9.60
C PHE A 50 6.81 -19.27 9.03
N TYR A 51 7.00 -20.57 8.75
CA TYR A 51 8.23 -21.11 8.17
C TYR A 51 8.28 -21.06 6.64
N ASN A 52 7.12 -21.03 5.97
CA ASN A 52 7.02 -21.20 4.52
C ASN A 52 6.57 -19.92 3.77
N THR A 53 6.60 -18.76 4.43
CA THR A 53 6.18 -17.48 3.85
C THR A 53 7.39 -16.63 3.46
N ARG A 54 7.41 -16.15 2.21
CA ARG A 54 8.47 -15.27 1.71
C ARG A 54 8.28 -13.81 2.09
N LEU A 55 7.02 -13.38 2.16
CA LEU A 55 6.64 -12.01 2.50
C LEU A 55 5.29 -12.02 3.21
N PHE A 56 5.22 -11.30 4.32
CA PHE A 56 3.97 -10.97 5.00
C PHE A 56 3.67 -9.48 4.81
N HIS A 57 2.46 -9.17 4.35
CA HIS A 57 1.99 -7.80 4.16
C HIS A 57 0.78 -7.51 5.04
N THR A 58 0.79 -6.33 5.67
CA THR A 58 -0.37 -5.78 6.36
C THR A 58 -0.38 -4.26 6.27
N SER A 59 -1.43 -3.62 6.76
CA SER A 59 -1.59 -2.16 6.66
C SER A 59 -2.05 -1.51 7.95
N GLY A 60 -1.92 -0.20 8.01
CA GLY A 60 -2.42 0.62 9.10
C GLY A 60 -3.93 0.54 9.29
N ILE A 61 -4.71 0.08 8.29
CA ILE A 61 -6.15 -0.18 8.47
C ILE A 61 -6.34 -1.30 9.50
N THR A 62 -5.62 -2.42 9.37
CA THR A 62 -5.73 -3.54 10.31
C THR A 62 -5.32 -3.12 11.73
N LEU A 63 -4.24 -2.37 11.86
CA LEU A 63 -3.83 -1.81 13.16
C LEU A 63 -4.85 -0.84 13.72
N GLY A 64 -5.43 0.02 12.88
CA GLY A 64 -6.40 1.03 13.28
C GLY A 64 -7.79 0.47 13.66
N LEU A 65 -8.09 -0.79 13.32
CA LEU A 65 -9.28 -1.46 13.82
C LEU A 65 -9.25 -1.66 15.34
N GLY A 66 -8.05 -1.68 15.94
CA GLY A 66 -7.87 -1.89 17.38
C GLY A 66 -8.16 -3.32 17.82
N GLY A 67 -8.27 -3.55 19.13
CA GLY A 67 -8.66 -4.83 19.72
C GLY A 67 -7.84 -6.03 19.21
N ASN A 68 -8.53 -7.14 18.91
CA ASN A 68 -7.89 -8.38 18.46
C ASN A 68 -7.21 -8.22 17.09
N ALA A 69 -7.81 -7.47 16.16
CA ALA A 69 -7.21 -7.26 14.83
C ALA A 69 -5.84 -6.56 14.92
N GLN A 70 -5.70 -5.54 15.76
CA GLN A 70 -4.43 -4.86 15.99
C GLN A 70 -3.40 -5.79 16.64
N LYS A 71 -3.81 -6.49 17.71
CA LYS A 71 -2.95 -7.44 18.43
C LYS A 71 -2.46 -8.55 17.48
N PHE A 72 -3.37 -9.15 16.73
CA PHE A 72 -3.08 -10.17 15.74
C PHE A 72 -2.04 -9.70 14.70
N ALA A 73 -2.24 -8.52 14.13
CA ALA A 73 -1.32 -7.99 13.11
C ALA A 73 0.09 -7.77 13.69
N ILE A 74 0.21 -7.23 14.91
CA ILE A 74 1.50 -7.01 15.59
C ILE A 74 2.19 -8.36 15.88
N GLU A 75 1.45 -9.34 16.37
CA GLU A 75 1.98 -10.68 16.66
C GLU A 75 2.43 -11.39 15.38
N CYS A 76 1.64 -11.31 14.29
CA CYS A 76 2.02 -11.83 12.98
C CYS A 76 3.32 -11.21 12.47
N ILE A 77 3.43 -9.86 12.50
CA ILE A 77 4.64 -9.16 12.08
C ILE A 77 5.87 -9.71 12.79
N LYS A 78 5.81 -9.82 14.12
CA LYS A 78 6.93 -10.32 14.94
C LYS A 78 7.25 -11.77 14.62
N LYS A 79 6.23 -12.64 14.60
CA LYS A 79 6.41 -14.07 14.42
C LYS A 79 6.92 -14.41 13.00
N PHE A 80 6.40 -13.76 11.95
CA PHE A 80 6.94 -13.91 10.60
C PHE A 80 8.38 -13.41 10.51
N LYS A 81 8.70 -12.27 11.16
CA LYS A 81 10.06 -11.72 11.16
C LYS A 81 11.07 -12.66 11.83
N GLU A 82 10.70 -13.27 12.95
CA GLU A 82 11.53 -14.25 13.67
C GLU A 82 11.93 -15.44 12.78
N HIS A 83 11.11 -15.79 11.78
CA HIS A 83 11.37 -16.86 10.82
C HIS A 83 12.02 -16.38 9.51
N GLY A 84 12.47 -15.12 9.46
CA GLY A 84 13.18 -14.57 8.29
C GLY A 84 12.28 -14.15 7.13
N THR A 85 10.98 -14.07 7.34
CA THR A 85 10.03 -13.56 6.36
C THR A 85 10.22 -12.05 6.17
N LEU A 86 10.17 -11.56 4.92
CA LEU A 86 10.13 -10.14 4.65
C LEU A 86 8.81 -9.54 5.14
N ILE A 87 8.89 -8.43 5.85
CA ILE A 87 7.71 -7.70 6.33
C ILE A 87 7.49 -6.46 5.47
N SER A 88 6.31 -6.38 4.86
CA SER A 88 5.83 -5.23 4.12
C SER A 88 4.68 -4.56 4.87
N PHE A 89 4.73 -3.25 4.99
CA PHE A 89 3.71 -2.47 5.68
C PHE A 89 3.33 -1.22 4.89
N ASP A 90 2.01 -1.03 4.68
CA ASP A 90 1.44 0.19 4.14
C ASP A 90 0.76 0.98 5.27
N VAL A 91 1.20 2.21 5.52
CA VAL A 91 0.60 3.06 6.55
C VAL A 91 -0.90 3.26 6.32
N ASN A 92 -1.32 3.45 5.08
CA ASN A 92 -2.72 3.51 4.64
C ASN A 92 -3.64 4.22 5.66
N TYR A 93 -3.20 5.42 6.12
CA TYR A 93 -3.82 6.15 7.21
C TYR A 93 -5.28 6.47 6.96
N ARG A 94 -6.10 6.27 7.97
CA ARG A 94 -7.54 6.58 7.95
C ARG A 94 -7.95 7.33 9.21
N ALA A 95 -8.20 8.63 9.07
CA ALA A 95 -8.60 9.51 10.19
C ALA A 95 -9.92 9.10 10.89
N ASN A 96 -10.72 8.25 10.25
CA ASN A 96 -11.94 7.71 10.85
C ASN A 96 -11.72 6.46 11.71
N LEU A 97 -10.51 5.94 11.77
CA LEU A 97 -10.14 4.80 12.65
C LEU A 97 -9.42 5.28 13.91
N TRP A 98 -8.49 6.21 13.76
CA TRP A 98 -7.62 6.70 14.84
C TRP A 98 -7.06 8.08 14.53
N SER A 99 -6.56 8.75 15.57
CA SER A 99 -5.82 10.00 15.41
C SER A 99 -4.42 9.77 14.83
N GLY A 100 -3.77 10.83 14.36
CA GLY A 100 -2.37 10.75 13.91
C GLY A 100 -1.41 10.33 15.03
N GLU A 101 -1.66 10.77 16.27
CA GLU A 101 -0.85 10.39 17.44
C GLU A 101 -1.01 8.91 17.81
N GLU A 102 -2.24 8.39 17.82
CA GLU A 102 -2.50 6.96 18.04
C GLU A 102 -1.88 6.10 16.94
N ALA A 103 -2.03 6.53 15.66
CA ALA A 103 -1.43 5.85 14.52
C ALA A 103 0.09 5.79 14.65
N ARG A 104 0.73 6.93 14.95
CA ARG A 104 2.16 7.02 15.16
C ARG A 104 2.63 6.09 16.27
N ALA A 105 2.03 6.20 17.45
CA ALA A 105 2.43 5.41 18.62
C ALA A 105 2.31 3.90 18.39
N CYS A 106 1.29 3.46 17.60
CA CYS A 106 1.12 2.05 17.26
C CYS A 106 2.11 1.62 16.17
N ILE A 107 2.26 2.39 15.09
CA ILE A 107 3.10 2.03 13.95
C ILE A 107 4.58 2.03 14.33
N GLU A 108 5.05 2.99 15.12
CA GLU A 108 6.45 3.03 15.57
C GLU A 108 6.87 1.76 16.34
N GLN A 109 5.93 1.03 16.96
CA GLN A 109 6.22 -0.26 17.62
C GLN A 109 6.57 -1.38 16.63
N ILE A 110 6.09 -1.29 15.39
CA ILE A 110 6.30 -2.34 14.37
C ILE A 110 7.39 -1.98 13.37
N LEU A 111 7.76 -0.71 13.22
CA LEU A 111 8.79 -0.27 12.26
C LEU A 111 10.14 -0.98 12.43
N PRO A 112 10.59 -1.37 13.65
CA PRO A 112 11.82 -2.18 13.81
C PRO A 112 11.79 -3.55 13.12
N TYR A 113 10.63 -4.02 12.70
CA TYR A 113 10.44 -5.32 12.04
C TYR A 113 10.18 -5.19 10.53
N VAL A 114 9.91 -3.98 10.04
CA VAL A 114 9.49 -3.72 8.64
C VAL A 114 10.69 -3.65 7.71
N ASP A 115 10.61 -4.35 6.58
CA ASP A 115 11.63 -4.33 5.51
C ASP A 115 11.23 -3.41 4.34
N ILE A 116 9.93 -3.41 3.96
CA ILE A 116 9.38 -2.62 2.86
C ILE A 116 8.25 -1.75 3.41
N PHE A 117 8.41 -0.45 3.29
CA PHE A 117 7.52 0.53 3.90
C PHE A 117 6.87 1.42 2.85
N PHE A 118 5.54 1.43 2.82
CA PHE A 118 4.74 2.30 1.97
C PHE A 118 4.15 3.43 2.82
N CYS A 119 4.51 4.68 2.47
CA CYS A 119 4.04 5.85 3.18
C CYS A 119 3.93 7.04 2.22
N SER A 120 2.77 7.67 2.14
CA SER A 120 2.63 8.92 1.38
C SER A 120 3.36 10.07 2.07
N GLU A 121 3.79 11.06 1.31
CA GLU A 121 4.46 12.26 1.84
C GLU A 121 3.59 12.96 2.89
N ASP A 122 2.30 13.17 2.60
CA ASP A 122 1.36 13.80 3.53
C ASP A 122 1.30 13.03 4.87
N THR A 123 1.21 11.71 4.81
CA THR A 123 1.17 10.88 6.01
C THR A 123 2.50 10.94 6.77
N ALA A 124 3.63 10.92 6.08
CA ALA A 124 4.94 11.05 6.71
C ALA A 124 5.08 12.38 7.47
N ARG A 125 4.58 13.47 6.89
CA ARG A 125 4.59 14.80 7.52
C ARG A 125 3.59 14.90 8.67
N LEU A 126 2.35 14.53 8.45
CA LEU A 126 1.26 14.78 9.40
C LEU A 126 1.28 13.78 10.56
N THR A 127 1.63 12.51 10.31
CA THR A 127 1.60 11.45 11.32
C THR A 127 2.95 11.30 12.01
N PHE A 128 4.05 11.28 11.24
CA PHE A 128 5.39 11.03 11.79
C PHE A 128 6.21 12.31 12.03
N GLY A 129 5.68 13.48 11.67
CA GLY A 129 6.36 14.77 11.85
C GLY A 129 7.63 14.92 11.00
N LYS A 130 7.74 14.16 9.90
CA LYS A 130 8.88 14.25 8.99
C LYS A 130 8.87 15.57 8.23
N THR A 131 10.07 16.10 7.94
CA THR A 131 10.28 17.37 7.24
C THR A 131 11.33 17.20 6.15
N GLY A 132 11.45 18.20 5.26
CA GLY A 132 12.39 18.16 4.15
C GLY A 132 11.74 17.72 2.83
N THR A 133 12.54 17.36 1.83
CA THR A 133 12.06 16.81 0.56
C THR A 133 11.57 15.37 0.73
N ILE A 134 10.84 14.85 -0.26
CA ILE A 134 10.38 13.45 -0.19
C ILE A 134 11.56 12.47 -0.13
N GLU A 135 12.67 12.78 -0.79
CA GLU A 135 13.90 12.00 -0.73
C GLU A 135 14.49 11.97 0.69
N GLU A 136 14.59 13.13 1.33
CA GLU A 136 15.06 13.24 2.71
C GLU A 136 14.15 12.50 3.68
N ILE A 137 12.84 12.59 3.48
CA ILE A 137 11.84 11.87 4.27
C ILE A 137 12.03 10.36 4.13
N GLN A 138 12.11 9.84 2.91
CA GLN A 138 12.29 8.39 2.68
C GLN A 138 13.61 7.88 3.30
N LYS A 139 14.69 8.60 3.08
CA LYS A 139 16.01 8.27 3.65
C LYS A 139 15.97 8.25 5.17
N SER A 140 15.32 9.24 5.80
CA SER A 140 15.21 9.33 7.26
C SER A 140 14.49 8.15 7.90
N PHE A 141 13.53 7.52 7.22
CA PHE A 141 12.91 6.28 7.72
C PHE A 141 13.90 5.11 7.77
N CYS A 142 14.79 5.02 6.76
CA CYS A 142 15.84 3.99 6.74
C CYS A 142 16.98 4.27 7.73
N GLU A 143 17.19 5.53 8.08
CA GLU A 143 18.18 5.92 9.12
C GLU A 143 17.64 5.64 10.54
N ASP A 144 16.34 5.86 10.76
CA ASP A 144 15.71 5.65 12.06
C ASP A 144 15.35 4.17 12.34
N TYR A 145 15.11 3.37 11.29
CA TYR A 145 14.64 2.00 11.38
C TYR A 145 15.35 1.08 10.37
N PRO A 146 15.40 -0.25 10.58
CA PRO A 146 16.05 -1.19 9.68
C PRO A 146 15.24 -1.45 8.39
N ILE A 147 14.60 -0.41 7.86
CA ILE A 147 13.81 -0.47 6.63
C ILE A 147 14.76 -0.47 5.42
N SER A 148 14.58 -1.42 4.52
CA SER A 148 15.41 -1.56 3.32
C SER A 148 14.87 -0.80 2.12
N VAL A 149 13.54 -0.65 2.03
CA VAL A 149 12.86 -0.01 0.90
C VAL A 149 11.72 0.88 1.42
N VAL A 150 11.70 2.13 0.99
CA VAL A 150 10.58 3.06 1.26
C VAL A 150 9.99 3.50 -0.07
N ALA A 151 8.66 3.39 -0.19
CA ALA A 151 7.92 3.78 -1.38
C ALA A 151 6.84 4.83 -1.05
N SER A 152 6.74 5.85 -1.88
CA SER A 152 5.75 6.93 -1.76
C SER A 152 5.10 7.20 -3.11
N THR A 153 3.77 7.25 -3.13
CA THR A 153 3.01 7.56 -4.34
C THR A 153 2.78 9.07 -4.47
N GLU A 154 2.83 9.53 -5.69
CA GLU A 154 2.49 10.90 -6.08
C GLU A 154 1.29 10.90 -7.02
N ARG A 155 0.25 11.65 -6.68
CA ARG A 155 -0.95 11.79 -7.51
C ARG A 155 -1.32 13.25 -7.68
N THR A 156 -1.42 13.69 -8.93
CA THR A 156 -1.94 15.01 -9.29
C THR A 156 -3.36 14.88 -9.85
N VAL A 157 -4.31 15.58 -9.27
CA VAL A 157 -5.70 15.65 -9.75
C VAL A 157 -5.81 16.81 -10.72
N ILE A 158 -5.93 16.53 -12.02
CA ILE A 158 -6.15 17.55 -13.06
C ILE A 158 -7.63 17.93 -13.10
N THR A 159 -8.49 16.94 -13.15
CA THR A 159 -9.95 17.05 -12.99
C THR A 159 -10.46 15.85 -12.19
N PRO A 160 -11.70 15.84 -11.72
CA PRO A 160 -12.26 14.67 -11.02
C PRO A 160 -12.17 13.35 -11.83
N LYS A 161 -12.04 13.44 -13.15
CA LYS A 161 -11.97 12.31 -14.09
C LYS A 161 -10.61 12.18 -14.80
N LYS A 162 -9.62 13.02 -14.45
CA LYS A 162 -8.29 13.00 -15.06
C LYS A 162 -7.23 13.16 -13.98
N HIS A 163 -6.40 12.15 -13.80
CA HIS A 163 -5.29 12.17 -12.84
C HIS A 163 -3.95 11.89 -13.52
N ASN A 164 -2.88 12.41 -12.94
CA ASN A 164 -1.52 11.88 -13.16
C ASN A 164 -1.13 11.04 -11.96
N PHE A 165 -0.35 9.98 -12.19
CA PHE A 165 0.13 9.10 -11.14
C PHE A 165 1.58 8.68 -11.41
N THR A 166 2.40 8.73 -10.37
CA THR A 166 3.75 8.17 -10.31
C THR A 166 4.09 7.80 -8.87
N SER A 167 5.31 7.35 -8.65
CA SER A 167 5.84 7.07 -7.34
C SER A 167 7.35 7.29 -7.30
N ILE A 168 7.89 7.32 -6.09
CA ILE A 168 9.32 7.29 -5.83
C ILE A 168 9.62 6.15 -4.86
N ILE A 169 10.68 5.39 -5.13
CA ILE A 169 11.18 4.33 -4.26
C ILE A 169 12.62 4.63 -3.88
N TYR A 170 12.93 4.58 -2.58
CA TYR A 170 14.28 4.61 -2.06
C TYR A 170 14.72 3.22 -1.63
N SER A 171 15.90 2.81 -2.08
CA SER A 171 16.59 1.58 -1.65
C SER A 171 17.75 1.94 -0.73
N ALA A 172 17.68 1.58 0.55
CA ALA A 172 18.77 1.82 1.49
C ALA A 172 20.02 1.01 1.14
N LYS A 173 19.85 -0.20 0.58
CA LYS A 173 20.96 -1.06 0.16
C LYS A 173 21.79 -0.45 -0.95
N GLU A 174 21.14 0.25 -1.89
CA GLU A 174 21.78 0.86 -3.05
C GLU A 174 22.08 2.34 -2.83
N ASP A 175 21.58 2.94 -1.74
CA ASP A 175 21.54 4.39 -1.48
C ASP A 175 21.05 5.15 -2.72
N LYS A 176 19.94 4.71 -3.30
CA LYS A 176 19.44 5.18 -4.60
C LYS A 176 17.94 5.39 -4.59
N TYR A 177 17.52 6.45 -5.29
CA TYR A 177 16.11 6.74 -5.60
C TYR A 177 15.77 6.24 -7.00
N PHE A 178 14.61 5.60 -7.11
CA PHE A 178 14.05 5.14 -8.37
C PHE A 178 12.83 5.97 -8.69
N ARG A 179 12.74 6.43 -9.93
CA ARG A 179 11.63 7.23 -10.48
C ARG A 179 11.39 6.83 -11.93
N GLU A 180 10.21 7.12 -12.43
CA GLU A 180 9.87 7.11 -13.86
C GLU A 180 8.96 8.29 -14.18
N GLU A 181 8.77 8.55 -15.48
CA GLU A 181 7.80 9.54 -15.93
C GLU A 181 6.40 9.21 -15.42
N PRO A 182 5.58 10.20 -15.04
CA PRO A 182 4.22 9.95 -14.61
C PRO A 182 3.34 9.34 -15.71
N TYR A 183 2.45 8.44 -15.33
CA TYR A 183 1.28 8.13 -16.15
C TYR A 183 0.37 9.35 -16.18
N ASN A 184 0.38 10.05 -17.31
CA ASN A 184 -0.31 11.33 -17.45
C ASN A 184 -1.71 11.17 -18.03
N ASN A 185 -2.65 12.03 -17.58
CA ASN A 185 -4.02 12.12 -18.10
C ASN A 185 -4.81 10.80 -18.00
N ILE A 186 -4.56 9.99 -16.97
CA ILE A 186 -5.31 8.75 -16.75
C ILE A 186 -6.79 9.08 -16.63
N ASP A 187 -7.62 8.40 -17.43
CA ASP A 187 -9.07 8.46 -17.30
C ASP A 187 -9.54 7.72 -16.05
N VAL A 188 -10.17 8.47 -15.13
CA VAL A 188 -10.60 7.90 -13.85
C VAL A 188 -12.06 7.46 -13.95
N VAL A 189 -12.27 6.17 -14.05
CA VAL A 189 -13.57 5.52 -13.90
C VAL A 189 -13.88 5.31 -12.42
N ASP A 190 -12.92 4.70 -11.69
CA ASP A 190 -12.98 4.53 -10.25
C ASP A 190 -11.55 4.50 -9.66
N ARG A 191 -11.34 5.28 -8.60
CA ARG A 191 -10.02 5.37 -7.95
C ARG A 191 -9.87 4.49 -6.71
N ILE A 192 -10.95 3.86 -6.23
CA ILE A 192 -10.91 3.02 -5.02
C ILE A 192 -9.97 1.86 -5.28
N GLY A 193 -9.12 1.53 -4.30
CA GLY A 193 -8.15 0.45 -4.41
C GLY A 193 -6.91 0.75 -5.26
N SER A 194 -6.76 1.98 -5.82
CA SER A 194 -5.56 2.30 -6.63
C SER A 194 -4.26 2.28 -5.82
N GLY A 195 -4.31 2.62 -4.53
CA GLY A 195 -3.18 2.49 -3.61
C GLY A 195 -2.82 1.02 -3.36
N ASP A 196 -3.83 0.19 -3.09
CA ASP A 196 -3.64 -1.25 -2.86
C ASP A 196 -3.14 -1.95 -4.14
N ALA A 197 -3.64 -1.53 -5.32
CA ALA A 197 -3.13 -1.99 -6.62
C ALA A 197 -1.65 -1.60 -6.82
N TYR A 198 -1.27 -0.36 -6.47
CA TYR A 198 0.13 0.07 -6.47
C TYR A 198 1.00 -0.85 -5.60
N VAL A 199 0.60 -1.05 -4.34
CA VAL A 199 1.34 -1.90 -3.39
C VAL A 199 1.49 -3.32 -3.93
N SER A 200 0.41 -3.91 -4.48
CA SER A 200 0.45 -5.27 -5.03
C SER A 200 1.42 -5.39 -6.22
N GLY A 201 1.37 -4.44 -7.15
CA GLY A 201 2.29 -4.38 -8.29
C GLY A 201 3.75 -4.19 -7.86
N ALA A 202 3.99 -3.27 -6.92
CA ALA A 202 5.32 -3.00 -6.41
C ALA A 202 5.91 -4.24 -5.69
N LEU A 203 5.13 -4.91 -4.86
CA LEU A 203 5.55 -6.15 -4.18
C LEU A 203 5.80 -7.28 -5.19
N TYR A 204 4.95 -7.42 -6.22
CA TYR A 204 5.19 -8.39 -7.30
C TYR A 204 6.52 -8.13 -8.02
N GLY A 205 6.74 -6.89 -8.47
CA GLY A 205 7.97 -6.48 -9.17
C GLY A 205 9.21 -6.74 -8.32
N TYR A 206 9.18 -6.32 -7.05
CA TYR A 206 10.27 -6.54 -6.11
C TYR A 206 10.56 -8.02 -5.84
N LEU A 207 9.53 -8.81 -5.55
CA LEU A 207 9.70 -10.24 -5.24
C LEU A 207 10.16 -11.06 -6.44
N LYS A 208 9.67 -10.72 -7.64
CA LYS A 208 9.98 -11.44 -8.87
C LYS A 208 11.39 -11.15 -9.38
N TYR A 209 11.78 -9.86 -9.38
CA TYR A 209 13.00 -9.42 -10.05
C TYR A 209 14.11 -9.02 -9.05
N LYS A 210 13.79 -8.86 -7.76
CA LYS A 210 14.71 -8.35 -6.73
C LYS A 210 15.29 -6.96 -7.08
N ASP A 211 14.47 -6.12 -7.67
CA ASP A 211 14.83 -4.87 -8.29
C ASP A 211 13.78 -3.79 -7.96
N CYS A 212 14.25 -2.62 -7.46
CA CYS A 212 13.37 -1.52 -7.07
C CYS A 212 12.82 -0.77 -8.28
N GLN A 213 13.53 -0.76 -9.43
CA GLN A 213 13.00 -0.18 -10.66
C GLN A 213 11.80 -1.02 -11.16
N LYS A 214 11.89 -2.34 -11.11
CA LYS A 214 10.77 -3.22 -11.45
C LYS A 214 9.62 -3.08 -10.45
N ALA A 215 9.90 -2.91 -9.17
CA ALA A 215 8.86 -2.59 -8.18
C ALA A 215 8.10 -1.31 -8.56
N LEU A 216 8.83 -0.26 -8.92
CA LEU A 216 8.28 1.03 -9.34
C LEU A 216 7.39 0.87 -10.59
N GLU A 217 7.91 0.26 -11.67
CA GLU A 217 7.21 0.09 -12.95
C GLU A 217 5.90 -0.69 -12.79
N TYR A 218 5.95 -1.85 -12.13
CA TYR A 218 4.75 -2.67 -11.91
C TYR A 218 3.76 -1.99 -10.96
N GLY A 219 4.23 -1.29 -9.92
CA GLY A 219 3.39 -0.53 -9.00
C GLY A 219 2.62 0.57 -9.72
N ASN A 220 3.31 1.41 -10.48
CA ASN A 220 2.69 2.53 -11.20
C ASN A 220 1.72 2.04 -12.28
N ALA A 221 2.09 1.02 -13.06
CA ALA A 221 1.20 0.43 -14.07
C ALA A 221 -0.09 -0.13 -13.43
N MET A 222 0.02 -0.88 -12.34
CA MET A 222 -1.14 -1.43 -11.63
C MET A 222 -2.06 -0.34 -11.08
N ALA A 223 -1.51 0.75 -10.53
CA ALA A 223 -2.30 1.89 -10.09
C ALA A 223 -3.00 2.58 -11.26
N ALA A 224 -2.31 2.77 -12.39
CA ALA A 224 -2.88 3.37 -13.60
C ALA A 224 -4.04 2.53 -14.15
N ILE A 225 -3.85 1.21 -14.30
CA ILE A 225 -4.88 0.27 -14.74
C ILE A 225 -6.10 0.34 -13.80
N LYS A 226 -5.86 0.32 -12.47
CA LYS A 226 -6.96 0.35 -11.50
C LYS A 226 -7.87 1.57 -11.64
N HIS A 227 -7.34 2.71 -12.04
CA HIS A 227 -8.17 3.90 -12.28
C HIS A 227 -9.22 3.68 -13.39
N SER A 228 -8.98 2.77 -14.33
CA SER A 228 -9.89 2.45 -15.44
C SER A 228 -10.91 1.35 -15.12
N VAL A 229 -10.81 0.71 -13.95
CA VAL A 229 -11.64 -0.44 -13.54
C VAL A 229 -12.58 -0.04 -12.40
N ILE A 230 -13.86 -0.41 -12.51
CA ILE A 230 -14.86 -0.22 -11.45
C ILE A 230 -14.60 -1.19 -10.30
N GLY A 231 -14.83 -0.74 -9.08
CA GLY A 231 -14.63 -1.54 -7.86
C GLY A 231 -13.26 -1.34 -7.25
N ASP A 232 -12.99 -2.01 -6.15
CA ASP A 232 -11.77 -1.86 -5.36
C ASP A 232 -10.63 -2.81 -5.78
N MET A 233 -10.95 -3.86 -6.55
CA MET A 233 -9.99 -4.80 -7.09
C MET A 233 -9.68 -4.50 -8.55
N VAL A 234 -8.39 -4.60 -8.90
CA VAL A 234 -7.97 -4.51 -10.30
C VAL A 234 -8.23 -5.85 -10.99
N SER A 235 -8.84 -5.79 -12.18
CA SER A 235 -9.01 -6.95 -13.07
C SER A 235 -8.08 -6.78 -14.26
N THR A 236 -6.99 -7.53 -14.29
CA THR A 236 -5.94 -7.47 -15.31
C THR A 236 -5.10 -8.75 -15.26
N ASP A 237 -4.29 -8.98 -16.29
CA ASP A 237 -3.31 -10.06 -16.32
C ASP A 237 -1.89 -9.54 -16.53
N LEU A 238 -0.93 -10.44 -16.43
CA LEU A 238 0.49 -10.09 -16.50
C LEU A 238 0.92 -9.60 -17.89
N GLU A 239 0.26 -10.03 -18.96
CA GLU A 239 0.58 -9.64 -20.33
C GLU A 239 0.11 -8.20 -20.59
N GLU A 240 -1.09 -7.87 -20.14
CA GLU A 240 -1.61 -6.50 -20.19
C GLU A 240 -0.72 -5.53 -19.40
N ILE A 241 -0.34 -5.89 -18.18
CA ILE A 241 0.55 -5.06 -17.35
C ILE A 241 1.89 -4.80 -18.05
N LYS A 242 2.52 -5.84 -18.63
CA LYS A 242 3.78 -5.70 -19.36
C LYS A 242 3.63 -4.85 -20.61
N GLY A 243 2.51 -5.00 -21.33
CA GLY A 243 2.19 -4.19 -22.50
C GLY A 243 2.12 -2.70 -22.13
N ILE A 244 1.38 -2.36 -21.07
CA ILE A 244 1.22 -0.99 -20.58
C ILE A 244 2.57 -0.40 -20.11
N ILE A 245 3.39 -1.16 -19.40
CA ILE A 245 4.76 -0.73 -19.02
C ILE A 245 5.59 -0.42 -20.27
N ALA A 246 5.58 -1.31 -21.28
CA ALA A 246 6.35 -1.14 -22.50
C ALA A 246 5.89 0.10 -23.31
N GLU A 247 4.59 0.32 -23.43
CA GLU A 247 4.03 1.50 -24.09
C GLU A 247 4.41 2.78 -23.35
N HIS A 248 4.33 2.77 -22.03
CA HIS A 248 4.68 3.93 -21.20
C HIS A 248 6.16 4.31 -21.35
N GLN A 249 7.07 3.32 -21.33
CA GLN A 249 8.50 3.54 -21.55
C GLN A 249 8.82 4.06 -22.95
N ASN A 250 8.12 3.60 -23.98
CA ASN A 250 8.29 4.06 -25.37
C ASN A 250 7.81 5.51 -25.57
N THR A 251 6.72 5.92 -24.91
CA THR A 251 6.22 7.31 -24.96
C THR A 251 7.15 8.27 -24.25
N GLY A 252 7.80 7.87 -23.17
CA GLY A 252 8.85 8.64 -22.49
C GLY A 252 10.06 8.91 -23.40
N TYR A 253 10.48 7.90 -24.18
CA TYR A 253 11.62 8.03 -25.11
C TYR A 253 11.35 9.02 -26.26
N HIS A 254 10.09 9.12 -26.73
CA HIS A 254 9.71 10.08 -27.76
C HIS A 254 9.59 11.53 -27.26
N SER A 255 9.38 11.76 -25.98
CA SER A 255 9.31 13.12 -25.40
C SER A 255 10.68 13.77 -25.20
N GLU A 256 11.75 12.99 -25.11
CA GLU A 256 13.12 13.47 -25.01
C GLU A 256 13.77 13.83 -26.38
N MET A 257 13.13 13.46 -27.48
CA MET A 257 13.63 13.71 -28.84
C MET A 257 12.93 14.89 -29.57
N ASN A 258 11.99 15.58 -28.94
CA ASN A 258 11.33 16.79 -29.44
C ASN A 258 11.64 18.01 -28.55
#